data_c791f2619c7a0535b50034e896b3dc67
#
_entry.id   c791f2619c7a0535b50034e896b3dc67
#
_cell.length_a   1.000
_cell.length_b   1.000
_cell.length_c   1.000
_cell.angle_alpha   90.00
_cell.angle_beta   90.00
_cell.angle_gamma   90.00
#
_symmetry.space_group_name_H-M   'P 1'
#
loop_
_entity.id
_entity.type
_entity.pdbx_description
1 polymer ?
#
loop_
_entity_poly.entity_id
_entity_poly.type
_entity_poly.pdbx_seq_one_letter_code
_entity_poly.pdbx_strand_id
1 'polypeptide(L)'
;MKKLITLGVIGLSLAVTVGWVLSNQTALAAEKSGSVERGRKLFRQYCATCHGLDAKGSGPVAAALKIGPPDLTIIEPPGEKFPSYRVATIIDGEKDVTAHGTRKMPVWGTIFRRTEGDLLKQANIYALVKYVESIQTARK
;
A
#
# COMPACT_ATOMS: atom_id res chain seq x y z
N MET A 1 21.22 33.03 -41.34
CA MET A 1 21.65 32.88 -39.92
C MET A 1 20.43 32.77 -38.98
N LYS A 2 19.35 33.54 -39.10
CA LYS A 2 18.17 33.47 -38.19
C LYS A 2 17.45 32.12 -38.18
N LYS A 3 17.31 31.41 -39.31
CA LYS A 3 16.61 30.11 -39.40
C LYS A 3 17.36 28.94 -38.69
N LEU A 4 18.69 28.97 -38.64
CA LEU A 4 19.46 27.95 -37.95
C LEU A 4 19.38 28.07 -36.43
N ILE A 5 19.28 29.27 -35.90
CA ILE A 5 19.15 29.54 -34.46
C ILE A 5 17.79 29.04 -33.96
N THR A 6 16.71 29.24 -34.74
CA THR A 6 15.33 28.80 -34.35
C THR A 6 15.22 27.28 -34.26
N LEU A 7 15.82 26.53 -35.17
CA LEU A 7 15.84 25.06 -35.14
C LEU A 7 16.62 24.52 -33.93
N GLY A 8 17.76 25.15 -33.58
CA GLY A 8 18.53 24.75 -32.41
C GLY A 8 17.81 24.94 -31.09
N VAL A 9 17.07 26.04 -30.93
CA VAL A 9 16.32 26.33 -29.70
C VAL A 9 15.14 25.36 -29.52
N ILE A 10 14.42 25.02 -30.58
CA ILE A 10 13.32 24.04 -30.55
C ILE A 10 13.82 22.64 -30.20
N GLY A 11 14.95 22.22 -30.78
CA GLY A 11 15.54 20.91 -30.49
C GLY A 11 16.01 20.78 -29.03
N LEU A 12 16.60 21.83 -28.48
CA LEU A 12 17.06 21.85 -27.09
C LEU A 12 15.89 21.84 -26.10
N SER A 13 14.79 22.57 -26.38
CA SER A 13 13.56 22.55 -25.56
C SER A 13 12.92 21.16 -25.49
N LEU A 14 12.82 20.47 -26.61
CA LEU A 14 12.26 19.12 -26.67
C LEU A 14 13.09 18.10 -25.88
N ALA A 15 14.42 18.17 -25.97
CA ALA A 15 15.31 17.26 -25.25
C ALA A 15 15.20 17.44 -23.72
N VAL A 16 15.07 18.68 -23.23
CA VAL A 16 14.93 18.98 -21.80
C VAL A 16 13.58 18.47 -21.26
N THR A 17 12.50 18.68 -22.01
CA THR A 17 11.16 18.22 -21.57
C THR A 17 11.05 16.70 -21.50
N VAL A 18 11.58 15.99 -22.49
CA VAL A 18 11.59 14.52 -22.51
C VAL A 18 12.44 13.96 -21.37
N GLY A 19 13.61 14.53 -21.12
CA GLY A 19 14.48 14.12 -20.02
C GLY A 19 13.81 14.31 -18.66
N TRP A 20 13.11 15.41 -18.44
CA TRP A 20 12.39 15.68 -17.19
C TRP A 20 11.22 14.71 -16.95
N VAL A 21 10.43 14.38 -17.99
CA VAL A 21 9.33 13.42 -17.91
C VAL A 21 9.84 12.02 -17.57
N LEU A 22 10.90 11.56 -18.23
CA LEU A 22 11.49 10.25 -17.95
C LEU A 22 12.04 10.15 -16.52
N SER A 23 12.72 11.18 -16.04
CA SER A 23 13.25 11.23 -14.67
C SER A 23 12.14 11.16 -13.61
N ASN A 24 11.01 11.84 -13.83
CA ASN A 24 9.88 11.78 -12.91
C ASN A 24 9.20 10.41 -12.88
N GLN A 25 9.11 9.72 -14.01
CA GLN A 25 8.52 8.37 -14.06
C GLN A 25 9.36 7.35 -13.30
N THR A 26 10.69 7.42 -13.41
CA THR A 26 11.57 6.52 -12.66
C THR A 26 11.52 6.78 -11.17
N ALA A 27 11.45 8.04 -10.73
CA ALA A 27 11.32 8.40 -9.32
C ALA A 27 10.02 7.88 -8.70
N LEU A 28 8.88 8.05 -9.39
CA LEU A 28 7.57 7.55 -8.93
C LEU A 28 7.53 6.01 -8.85
N ALA A 29 8.15 5.33 -9.81
CA ALA A 29 8.24 3.87 -9.78
C ALA A 29 9.10 3.37 -8.62
N ALA A 30 10.21 4.03 -8.32
CA ALA A 30 11.08 3.71 -7.20
C ALA A 30 10.40 3.95 -5.85
N GLU A 31 9.66 5.04 -5.68
CA GLU A 31 8.88 5.35 -4.48
C GLU A 31 7.79 4.29 -4.25
N LYS A 32 7.05 3.91 -5.29
CA LYS A 32 6.04 2.85 -5.21
C LYS A 32 6.64 1.52 -4.79
N SER A 33 7.78 1.14 -5.38
CA SER A 33 8.50 -0.10 -5.03
C SER A 33 8.97 -0.07 -3.57
N GLY A 34 9.53 1.05 -3.11
CA GLY A 34 9.98 1.24 -1.73
C GLY A 34 8.83 1.14 -0.72
N SER A 35 7.67 1.70 -1.04
CA SER A 35 6.48 1.62 -0.17
C SER A 35 5.96 0.19 -0.06
N VAL A 36 5.90 -0.56 -1.15
CA VAL A 36 5.47 -1.97 -1.14
C VAL A 36 6.41 -2.83 -0.32
N GLU A 37 7.71 -2.66 -0.47
CA GLU A 37 8.71 -3.42 0.28
C GLU A 37 8.66 -3.10 1.78
N ARG A 38 8.51 -1.82 2.15
CA ARG A 38 8.27 -1.42 3.54
C ARG A 38 7.00 -2.06 4.08
N GLY A 39 5.91 -2.03 3.32
CA GLY A 39 4.64 -2.65 3.68
C GLY A 39 4.76 -4.15 3.89
N ARG A 40 5.52 -4.84 3.04
CA ARG A 40 5.80 -6.27 3.16
C ARG A 40 6.52 -6.60 4.48
N LYS A 41 7.51 -5.80 4.88
CA LYS A 41 8.22 -5.97 6.16
C LYS A 41 7.29 -5.77 7.34
N LEU A 42 6.50 -4.69 7.33
CA LEU A 42 5.51 -4.40 8.37
C LEU A 42 4.44 -5.50 8.47
N PHE A 43 3.94 -5.99 7.34
CA PHE A 43 2.98 -7.07 7.28
C PHE A 43 3.51 -8.35 7.93
N ARG A 44 4.72 -8.74 7.59
CA ARG A 44 5.38 -9.92 8.20
C ARG A 44 5.54 -9.78 9.71
N GLN A 45 5.87 -8.59 10.18
CA GLN A 45 6.12 -8.29 11.59
C GLN A 45 4.83 -8.23 12.42
N TYR A 46 3.77 -7.60 11.90
CA TYR A 46 2.59 -7.24 12.69
C TYR A 46 1.30 -7.97 12.30
N CYS A 47 1.18 -8.42 11.06
CA CYS A 47 -0.05 -8.94 10.51
C CYS A 47 -0.03 -10.46 10.26
N ALA A 48 1.13 -11.00 9.87
CA ALA A 48 1.26 -12.39 9.43
C ALA A 48 0.92 -13.41 10.51
N THR A 49 1.06 -13.06 11.80
CA THR A 49 0.70 -13.95 12.92
C THR A 49 -0.77 -14.37 12.87
N CYS A 50 -1.66 -13.48 12.41
CA CYS A 50 -3.08 -13.77 12.20
C CYS A 50 -3.39 -14.08 10.74
N HIS A 51 -2.92 -13.23 9.79
CA HIS A 51 -3.30 -13.30 8.39
C HIS A 51 -2.50 -14.31 7.56
N GLY A 52 -1.43 -14.91 8.12
CA GLY A 52 -0.54 -15.80 7.38
C GLY A 52 0.50 -15.03 6.54
N LEU A 53 1.61 -15.67 6.21
CA LEU A 53 2.62 -15.09 5.32
C LEU A 53 2.12 -14.94 3.88
N ASP A 54 1.14 -15.77 3.50
CA ASP A 54 0.42 -15.76 2.23
C ASP A 54 -0.77 -14.80 2.21
N ALA A 55 -1.05 -14.14 3.34
CA ALA A 55 -2.16 -13.21 3.55
C ALA A 55 -3.57 -13.83 3.36
N LYS A 56 -3.72 -15.15 3.45
CA LYS A 56 -4.98 -15.87 3.25
C LYS A 56 -5.74 -16.18 4.55
N GLY A 57 -5.35 -15.60 5.67
CA GLY A 57 -6.00 -15.80 6.95
C GLY A 57 -5.58 -17.09 7.69
N SER A 58 -4.49 -17.73 7.27
CA SER A 58 -4.01 -19.01 7.81
C SER A 58 -2.83 -18.86 8.79
N GLY A 59 -2.72 -17.70 9.46
CA GLY A 59 -1.64 -17.46 10.41
C GLY A 59 -1.70 -18.38 11.65
N PRO A 60 -0.59 -18.56 12.37
CA PRO A 60 -0.50 -19.53 13.47
C PRO A 60 -1.51 -19.31 14.60
N VAL A 61 -2.02 -18.08 14.80
CA VAL A 61 -3.06 -17.81 15.81
C VAL A 61 -4.47 -17.81 15.24
N ALA A 62 -4.66 -17.97 13.93
CA ALA A 62 -5.98 -17.92 13.29
C ALA A 62 -6.97 -18.94 13.87
N ALA A 63 -6.49 -20.15 14.15
CA ALA A 63 -7.32 -21.22 14.72
C ALA A 63 -7.85 -20.92 16.14
N ALA A 64 -7.19 -20.04 16.87
CA ALA A 64 -7.63 -19.60 18.21
C ALA A 64 -8.65 -18.46 18.19
N LEU A 65 -8.91 -17.87 17.03
CA LEU A 65 -9.86 -16.76 16.88
C LEU A 65 -11.25 -17.31 16.63
N LYS A 66 -12.28 -16.72 17.29
CA LYS A 66 -13.68 -17.10 17.09
C LYS A 66 -14.15 -16.91 15.64
N ILE A 67 -13.59 -15.92 14.95
CA ILE A 67 -13.79 -15.66 13.53
C ILE A 67 -12.38 -15.54 12.94
N GLY A 68 -12.08 -16.40 11.96
CA GLY A 68 -10.80 -16.37 11.27
C GLY A 68 -10.58 -15.05 10.53
N PRO A 69 -9.31 -14.63 10.35
CA PRO A 69 -8.98 -13.48 9.53
C PRO A 69 -9.39 -13.72 8.07
N PRO A 70 -9.87 -12.69 7.36
CA PRO A 70 -10.23 -12.83 5.95
C PRO A 70 -8.99 -13.04 5.07
N ASP A 71 -9.22 -13.61 3.87
CA ASP A 71 -8.23 -13.65 2.79
C ASP A 71 -8.03 -12.22 2.24
N LEU A 72 -6.85 -11.66 2.47
CA LEU A 72 -6.48 -10.32 2.04
C LEU A 72 -6.02 -10.26 0.58
N THR A 73 -5.94 -11.38 -0.13
CA THR A 73 -5.58 -11.41 -1.55
C THR A 73 -6.77 -11.21 -2.49
N ILE A 74 -7.98 -11.15 -1.94
CA ILE A 74 -9.26 -11.07 -2.67
C ILE A 74 -10.24 -10.13 -1.98
N ILE A 75 -9.82 -8.92 -1.65
CA ILE A 75 -10.64 -7.96 -0.88
C ILE A 75 -11.88 -7.51 -1.64
N GLU A 76 -11.76 -7.28 -2.96
CA GLU A 76 -12.88 -6.86 -3.80
C GLU A 76 -13.18 -7.89 -4.89
N PRO A 77 -14.42 -7.85 -5.45
CA PRO A 77 -14.76 -8.62 -6.62
C PRO A 77 -13.86 -8.32 -7.83
N PRO A 78 -13.74 -9.25 -8.77
CA PRO A 78 -12.97 -9.02 -10.00
C PRO A 78 -13.46 -7.80 -10.78
N GLY A 79 -12.51 -6.98 -11.23
CA GLY A 79 -12.80 -5.76 -12.00
C GLY A 79 -13.09 -4.52 -11.16
N GLU A 80 -13.25 -4.63 -9.86
CA GLU A 80 -13.40 -3.48 -8.98
C GLU A 80 -12.05 -2.92 -8.54
N LYS A 81 -12.03 -1.59 -8.31
CA LYS A 81 -10.86 -0.90 -7.84
C LYS A 81 -10.57 -1.24 -6.38
N PHE A 82 -9.33 -1.52 -6.07
CA PHE A 82 -8.88 -1.78 -4.69
C PHE A 82 -9.27 -0.62 -3.74
N PRO A 83 -9.94 -0.90 -2.60
CA PRO A 83 -10.52 0.11 -1.73
C PRO A 83 -9.51 0.63 -0.71
N SER A 84 -8.46 1.32 -1.18
CA SER A 84 -7.32 1.77 -0.37
C SER A 84 -7.75 2.53 0.89
N TYR A 85 -8.75 3.42 0.80
CA TYR A 85 -9.25 4.18 1.95
C TYR A 85 -9.88 3.27 3.01
N ARG A 86 -10.72 2.33 2.60
CA ARG A 86 -11.36 1.37 3.52
C ARG A 86 -10.31 0.52 4.24
N VAL A 87 -9.31 0.03 3.50
CA VAL A 87 -8.22 -0.76 4.09
C VAL A 87 -7.42 0.08 5.08
N ALA A 88 -7.09 1.32 4.73
CA ALA A 88 -6.38 2.24 5.63
C ALA A 88 -7.14 2.48 6.93
N THR A 89 -8.45 2.75 6.88
CA THR A 89 -9.28 3.02 8.07
C THR A 89 -9.44 1.78 8.97
N ILE A 90 -9.45 0.58 8.38
CA ILE A 90 -9.47 -0.68 9.15
C ILE A 90 -8.14 -0.87 9.90
N ILE A 91 -7.01 -0.64 9.23
CA ILE A 91 -5.67 -0.75 9.85
C ILE A 91 -5.49 0.31 10.94
N ASP A 92 -5.89 1.55 10.69
CA ASP A 92 -5.83 2.64 11.68
C ASP A 92 -6.73 2.37 12.89
N GLY A 93 -7.84 1.67 12.71
CA GLY A 93 -8.82 1.40 13.75
C GLY A 93 -9.80 2.55 13.97
N GLU A 94 -9.92 3.50 13.03
CA GLU A 94 -10.86 4.62 13.09
C GLU A 94 -12.32 4.17 12.87
N LYS A 95 -12.53 3.05 12.19
CA LYS A 95 -13.85 2.44 12.01
C LYS A 95 -13.96 1.16 12.81
N ASP A 96 -14.95 1.08 13.69
CA ASP A 96 -15.43 -0.19 14.18
C ASP A 96 -16.03 -0.96 13.00
N VAL A 97 -15.31 -1.98 12.56
CA VAL A 97 -15.85 -2.89 11.54
C VAL A 97 -16.84 -3.82 12.25
N THR A 98 -18.05 -3.34 12.41
CA THR A 98 -19.17 -4.04 13.08
C THR A 98 -19.46 -5.41 12.46
N ALA A 99 -19.09 -5.60 11.18
CA ALA A 99 -19.20 -6.88 10.49
C ALA A 99 -18.29 -7.99 11.07
N HIS A 100 -17.32 -7.65 11.91
CA HIS A 100 -16.41 -8.63 12.52
C HIS A 100 -16.72 -8.91 14.00
N GLY A 101 -17.86 -8.43 14.54
CA GLY A 101 -18.15 -8.58 15.98
C GLY A 101 -17.01 -7.94 16.80
N THR A 102 -17.05 -7.91 18.09
CA THR A 102 -16.05 -7.31 18.97
C THR A 102 -14.62 -7.21 18.37
N ARG A 103 -14.05 -6.01 18.39
CA ARG A 103 -12.70 -5.62 17.85
C ARG A 103 -11.65 -6.71 18.10
N LYS A 104 -11.39 -7.52 17.07
CA LYS A 104 -10.46 -8.67 17.16
C LYS A 104 -9.09 -8.36 16.58
N MET A 105 -9.03 -7.39 15.67
CA MET A 105 -7.79 -6.89 15.10
C MET A 105 -7.26 -5.75 15.99
N PRO A 106 -5.97 -5.73 16.35
CA PRO A 106 -5.35 -4.62 17.08
C PRO A 106 -5.54 -3.29 16.34
N VAL A 107 -5.66 -2.20 17.11
CA VAL A 107 -5.70 -0.83 16.56
C VAL A 107 -4.28 -0.40 16.22
N TRP A 108 -3.84 -0.73 15.02
CA TRP A 108 -2.45 -0.52 14.59
C TRP A 108 -2.09 0.96 14.54
N GLY A 109 -3.03 1.84 14.20
CA GLY A 109 -2.81 3.28 14.23
C GLY A 109 -2.38 3.80 15.60
N THR A 110 -3.00 3.31 16.67
CA THR A 110 -2.59 3.67 18.05
C THR A 110 -1.22 3.11 18.40
N ILE A 111 -0.94 1.86 17.99
CA ILE A 111 0.35 1.21 18.23
C ILE A 111 1.46 1.99 17.52
N PHE A 112 1.34 2.24 16.23
CA PHE A 112 2.34 2.98 15.45
C PHE A 112 2.54 4.41 15.96
N ARG A 113 1.46 5.10 16.37
CA ARG A 113 1.58 6.44 16.95
C ARG A 113 2.41 6.45 18.23
N ARG A 114 2.19 5.48 19.11
CA ARG A 114 2.92 5.38 20.38
C ARG A 114 4.39 5.02 20.19
N THR A 115 4.71 4.19 19.21
CA THR A 115 6.08 3.70 19.01
C THR A 115 6.91 4.60 18.10
N GLU A 116 6.30 5.27 17.13
CA GLU A 116 7.04 5.93 16.04
C GLU A 116 6.56 7.36 15.75
N GLY A 117 5.47 7.82 16.38
CA GLY A 117 4.89 9.15 16.16
C GLY A 117 3.97 9.24 14.95
N ASP A 118 3.27 10.39 14.81
CA ASP A 118 2.18 10.55 13.83
C ASP A 118 2.63 10.47 12.36
N LEU A 119 3.81 11.02 12.04
CA LEU A 119 4.33 10.99 10.67
C LEU A 119 4.63 9.55 10.21
N LEU A 120 5.30 8.77 11.04
CA LEU A 120 5.63 7.39 10.71
C LEU A 120 4.40 6.48 10.77
N LYS A 121 3.41 6.77 11.64
CA LYS A 121 2.11 6.11 11.63
C LYS A 121 1.49 6.17 10.23
N GLN A 122 1.36 7.36 9.66
CA GLN A 122 0.75 7.54 8.32
C GLN A 122 1.56 6.82 7.24
N ALA A 123 2.89 6.92 7.28
CA ALA A 123 3.77 6.25 6.34
C ALA A 123 3.68 4.71 6.44
N ASN A 124 3.52 4.17 7.65
CA ASN A 124 3.37 2.73 7.88
C ASN A 124 2.03 2.21 7.37
N ILE A 125 0.92 2.92 7.67
CA ILE A 125 -0.41 2.57 7.16
C ILE A 125 -0.43 2.62 5.63
N TYR A 126 0.11 3.68 5.03
CA TYR A 126 0.22 3.80 3.58
C TYR A 126 1.01 2.63 2.96
N ALA A 127 2.16 2.30 3.54
CA ALA A 127 2.99 1.19 3.07
C ALA A 127 2.27 -0.16 3.16
N LEU A 128 1.57 -0.43 4.27
CA LEU A 128 0.75 -1.63 4.43
C LEU A 128 -0.36 -1.71 3.38
N VAL A 129 -1.08 -0.61 3.13
CA VAL A 129 -2.11 -0.52 2.08
C VAL A 129 -1.52 -0.83 0.72
N LYS A 130 -0.34 -0.27 0.38
CA LYS A 130 0.33 -0.53 -0.89
C LYS A 130 0.79 -1.98 -1.05
N TYR A 131 1.25 -2.60 0.02
CA TYR A 131 1.58 -4.02 0.01
C TYR A 131 0.33 -4.88 -0.21
N VAL A 132 -0.75 -4.65 0.55
CA VAL A 132 -2.00 -5.41 0.39
C VAL A 132 -2.59 -5.22 -1.01
N GLU A 133 -2.54 -4.01 -1.57
CA GLU A 133 -2.92 -3.74 -2.95
C GLU A 133 -2.09 -4.56 -3.96
N SER A 134 -0.78 -4.69 -3.71
CA SER A 134 0.14 -5.39 -4.61
C SER A 134 -0.04 -6.91 -4.66
N ILE A 135 -0.64 -7.50 -3.63
CA ILE A 135 -0.88 -8.94 -3.54
C ILE A 135 -2.30 -9.34 -3.97
N GLN A 136 -3.12 -8.41 -4.46
CA GLN A 136 -4.45 -8.76 -4.97
C GLN A 136 -4.34 -9.71 -6.15
N THR A 137 -5.02 -10.84 -6.07
CA THR A 137 -5.12 -11.80 -7.16
C THR A 137 -6.34 -11.46 -8.01
N ALA A 138 -6.13 -11.25 -9.32
CA ALA A 138 -7.26 -11.18 -10.23
C ALA A 138 -7.97 -12.54 -10.23
N ARG A 139 -9.20 -12.60 -9.75
CA ARG A 139 -10.05 -13.78 -10.01
C ARG A 139 -10.35 -13.82 -11.49
N LYS A 140 -9.94 -14.89 -12.14
CA LYS A 140 -10.36 -15.20 -13.51
C LYS A 140 -11.84 -15.57 -13.54
#